data_2484a3d48ca06f7397250e9007b8986d
#
_entry.id   2484a3d48ca06f7397250e9007b8986d
#
_cell.length_a   1.000
_cell.length_b   1.000
_cell.length_c   1.000
_cell.angle_alpha   90.00
_cell.angle_beta   90.00
_cell.angle_gamma   90.00
#
_symmetry.space_group_name_H-M   'P 1'
#
loop_
_entity.id
_entity.type
_entity.pdbx_description
1 polymer ?
#
loop_
_entity_poly.entity_id
_entity_poly.type
_entity_poly.pdbx_seq_one_letter_code
_entity_poly.pdbx_strand_id
1 'polypeptide(L)'
;ARARIEMPDQWDEVLPASDAFYLTDFSLFKRFYVTEGRENGLDQVEIRDYATNTAKRLDFPEASYVAGLDDNPEYDVDTLRMSYESMVTPETVFDYRLADGHREILKVQEIPSGFDPALYATQRLIITARDGTPIPVSILHRRDFPLDGSRPLYLYGYGAYGIAIEPGFGTTRLSLVDRGFAFAIAHIRGGDDLGQQWYKDGKLEKRTNTFNDFVDVAKGLIALGYTSAGKIATSGGSAGGELMGAIVNSDPDLWGAVAAHVPFVDVLNTMLDETLPLTPGEWPEWGNPIED
;
A
#
# COMPACT_ATOMS: atom_id res chain seq x y z
N ALA A 1 -12.55 -11.31 -18.42
CA ALA A 1 -13.26 -11.84 -19.59
C ALA A 1 -14.16 -12.98 -19.16
N ARG A 2 -15.18 -13.32 -19.96
CA ARG A 2 -16.06 -14.49 -19.79
C ARG A 2 -16.24 -15.22 -21.10
N ALA A 3 -16.49 -16.54 -21.03
CA ALA A 3 -16.89 -17.34 -22.18
C ALA A 3 -18.10 -18.22 -21.81
N ARG A 4 -18.88 -18.64 -22.82
CA ARG A 4 -19.91 -19.67 -22.62
C ARG A 4 -19.23 -21.03 -22.54
N ILE A 5 -19.76 -21.93 -21.73
CA ILE A 5 -19.21 -23.30 -21.56
C ILE A 5 -19.17 -24.04 -22.91
N GLU A 6 -20.21 -23.83 -23.76
CA GLU A 6 -20.32 -24.43 -25.08
C GLU A 6 -19.37 -23.79 -26.12
N MET A 7 -18.79 -22.64 -25.84
CA MET A 7 -17.88 -21.88 -26.71
C MET A 7 -16.68 -21.33 -25.93
N PRO A 8 -15.82 -22.21 -25.39
CA PRO A 8 -14.76 -21.82 -24.45
C PRO A 8 -13.66 -20.92 -25.07
N ASP A 9 -13.56 -20.90 -26.38
CA ASP A 9 -12.57 -20.08 -27.12
C ASP A 9 -13.11 -18.69 -27.50
N GLN A 10 -14.38 -18.39 -27.19
CA GLN A 10 -15.00 -17.09 -27.48
C GLN A 10 -15.13 -16.29 -26.19
N TRP A 11 -14.21 -15.37 -25.99
CA TRP A 11 -14.15 -14.53 -24.80
C TRP A 11 -14.80 -13.17 -25.04
N ASP A 12 -15.78 -12.83 -24.18
CA ASP A 12 -16.30 -11.46 -24.08
C ASP A 12 -15.57 -10.71 -22.98
N GLU A 13 -15.20 -9.46 -23.25
CA GLU A 13 -14.68 -8.57 -22.22
C GLU A 13 -15.79 -8.20 -21.22
N VAL A 14 -15.53 -8.38 -19.91
CA VAL A 14 -16.48 -8.04 -18.84
C VAL A 14 -16.11 -6.69 -18.23
N LEU A 15 -14.79 -6.48 -18.02
CA LEU A 15 -14.23 -5.24 -17.50
C LEU A 15 -13.12 -4.83 -18.48
N PRO A 16 -13.21 -3.64 -19.07
CA PRO A 16 -12.15 -3.12 -19.92
C PRO A 16 -10.89 -2.82 -19.08
N ALA A 17 -9.73 -2.95 -19.72
CA ALA A 17 -8.49 -2.49 -19.10
C ALA A 17 -8.58 -0.99 -18.78
N SER A 18 -8.03 -0.59 -17.64
CA SER A 18 -8.09 0.79 -17.14
C SER A 18 -6.80 1.18 -16.45
N ASP A 19 -6.27 2.33 -16.77
CA ASP A 19 -5.14 2.92 -16.03
C ASP A 19 -5.60 3.60 -14.73
N ALA A 20 -6.90 3.86 -14.58
CA ALA A 20 -7.46 4.48 -13.39
C ALA A 20 -7.83 3.48 -12.29
N PHE A 21 -8.08 2.23 -12.64
CA PHE A 21 -8.48 1.18 -11.71
C PHE A 21 -7.62 -0.07 -11.91
N TYR A 22 -6.87 -0.42 -10.92
CA TYR A 22 -6.05 -1.64 -10.88
C TYR A 22 -6.82 -2.78 -10.23
N LEU A 23 -7.34 -3.70 -11.05
CA LEU A 23 -8.06 -4.89 -10.56
C LEU A 23 -7.08 -5.82 -9.84
N THR A 24 -7.35 -6.12 -8.58
CA THR A 24 -6.55 -7.03 -7.75
C THR A 24 -7.21 -8.40 -7.62
N ASP A 25 -8.54 -8.45 -7.50
CA ASP A 25 -9.29 -9.70 -7.36
C ASP A 25 -10.74 -9.57 -7.84
N PHE A 26 -11.41 -10.69 -7.99
CA PHE A 26 -12.84 -10.76 -8.23
C PHE A 26 -13.47 -12.03 -7.65
N SER A 27 -14.68 -11.91 -7.16
CA SER A 27 -15.47 -13.03 -6.62
C SER A 27 -16.82 -13.16 -7.32
N LEU A 28 -17.20 -14.40 -7.69
CA LEU A 28 -18.42 -14.69 -8.43
C LEU A 28 -19.49 -15.27 -7.50
N PHE A 29 -20.69 -14.67 -7.54
CA PHE A 29 -21.87 -15.11 -6.81
C PHE A 29 -23.03 -15.41 -7.79
N LYS A 30 -24.10 -15.98 -7.33
CA LYS A 30 -25.23 -16.40 -8.17
C LYS A 30 -25.89 -15.25 -8.94
N ARG A 31 -26.04 -14.08 -8.32
CA ARG A 31 -26.79 -12.93 -8.87
C ARG A 31 -25.90 -11.76 -9.25
N PHE A 32 -24.67 -11.74 -8.80
CA PHE A 32 -23.73 -10.64 -8.95
C PHE A 32 -22.29 -11.15 -8.92
N TYR A 33 -21.36 -10.28 -9.23
CA TYR A 33 -19.95 -10.47 -8.93
C TYR A 33 -19.40 -9.24 -8.20
N VAL A 34 -18.33 -9.44 -7.47
CA VAL A 34 -17.60 -8.38 -6.78
C VAL A 34 -16.24 -8.23 -7.43
N THR A 35 -15.82 -7.01 -7.66
CA THR A 35 -14.45 -6.69 -8.06
C THR A 35 -13.78 -5.92 -6.94
N GLU A 36 -12.54 -6.30 -6.66
CA GLU A 36 -11.65 -5.64 -5.74
C GLU A 36 -10.47 -5.06 -6.51
N GLY A 37 -10.01 -3.91 -6.13
CA GLY A 37 -8.92 -3.25 -6.83
C GLY A 37 -8.56 -1.93 -6.17
N ARG A 38 -7.66 -1.19 -6.82
CA ARG A 38 -7.21 0.10 -6.31
C ARG A 38 -7.44 1.22 -7.31
N GLU A 39 -7.91 2.34 -6.80
CA GLU A 39 -8.02 3.60 -7.51
C GLU A 39 -7.29 4.68 -6.72
N ASN A 40 -6.34 5.36 -7.34
CA ASN A 40 -5.44 6.31 -6.66
C ASN A 40 -4.72 5.68 -5.44
N GLY A 41 -4.43 4.38 -5.50
CA GLY A 41 -3.77 3.63 -4.44
C GLY A 41 -4.62 3.40 -3.18
N LEU A 42 -5.95 3.45 -3.29
CA LEU A 42 -6.91 3.11 -2.23
C LEU A 42 -7.79 1.95 -2.68
N ASP A 43 -8.04 1.01 -1.80
CA ASP A 43 -8.87 -0.13 -2.07
C ASP A 43 -10.30 0.28 -2.44
N GLN A 44 -10.83 -0.38 -3.44
CA GLN A 44 -12.18 -0.21 -3.94
C GLN A 44 -12.86 -1.57 -4.02
N VAL A 45 -14.07 -1.65 -3.51
CA VAL A 45 -14.94 -2.83 -3.64
C VAL A 45 -16.18 -2.43 -4.42
N GLU A 46 -16.45 -3.12 -5.52
CA GLU A 46 -17.58 -2.82 -6.38
C GLU A 46 -18.42 -4.07 -6.63
N ILE A 47 -19.72 -3.99 -6.35
CA ILE A 47 -20.69 -5.05 -6.54
C ILE A 47 -21.41 -4.80 -7.87
N ARG A 48 -21.41 -5.79 -8.77
CA ARG A 48 -22.02 -5.70 -10.09
C ARG A 48 -23.12 -6.75 -10.26
N ASP A 49 -24.34 -6.29 -10.43
CA ASP A 49 -25.50 -7.15 -10.62
C ASP A 49 -25.59 -7.67 -12.07
N TYR A 50 -25.79 -8.98 -12.27
CA TYR A 50 -25.83 -9.58 -13.60
C TYR A 50 -27.08 -9.22 -14.41
N ALA A 51 -28.23 -9.01 -13.76
CA ALA A 51 -29.50 -8.77 -14.43
C ALA A 51 -29.62 -7.33 -14.92
N THR A 52 -29.17 -6.38 -14.11
CA THR A 52 -29.27 -4.94 -14.39
C THR A 52 -28.00 -4.33 -14.98
N ASN A 53 -26.88 -5.04 -14.87
CA ASN A 53 -25.54 -4.55 -15.19
C ASN A 53 -25.17 -3.25 -14.45
N THR A 54 -25.80 -3.00 -13.30
CA THR A 54 -25.47 -1.86 -12.44
C THR A 54 -24.32 -2.19 -11.53
N ALA A 55 -23.48 -1.18 -11.29
CA ALA A 55 -22.35 -1.27 -10.36
C ALA A 55 -22.64 -0.41 -9.13
N LYS A 56 -22.36 -0.95 -7.96
CA LYS A 56 -22.42 -0.25 -6.68
C LYS A 56 -21.07 -0.32 -6.03
N ARG A 57 -20.39 0.82 -5.94
CA ARG A 57 -19.14 0.96 -5.19
C ARG A 57 -19.45 1.16 -3.71
N LEU A 58 -18.65 0.53 -2.85
CA LEU A 58 -18.76 0.71 -1.40
C LEU A 58 -17.90 1.89 -0.94
N ASP A 59 -18.45 2.71 -0.05
CA ASP A 59 -17.76 3.86 0.53
C ASP A 59 -17.15 3.50 1.88
N PHE A 60 -15.95 4.03 2.15
CA PHE A 60 -15.24 3.87 3.42
C PHE A 60 -14.92 5.25 4.02
N PRO A 61 -15.00 5.40 5.36
CA PRO A 61 -15.06 6.73 5.98
C PRO A 61 -13.71 7.46 6.08
N GLU A 62 -12.59 6.74 5.99
CA GLU A 62 -11.27 7.32 6.26
C GLU A 62 -10.48 7.61 4.99
N ALA A 63 -9.54 8.54 5.08
CA ALA A 63 -8.75 9.00 3.94
C ALA A 63 -7.71 7.97 3.46
N SER A 64 -7.31 7.04 4.34
CA SER A 64 -6.37 5.95 4.08
C SER A 64 -6.85 4.72 4.83
N TYR A 65 -7.08 3.62 4.14
CA TYR A 65 -7.66 2.40 4.69
C TYR A 65 -7.27 1.18 3.86
N VAL A 66 -7.56 0.02 4.41
CA VAL A 66 -7.56 -1.29 3.75
C VAL A 66 -8.98 -1.83 3.82
N ALA A 67 -9.51 -2.31 2.71
CA ALA A 67 -10.85 -2.87 2.67
C ALA A 67 -10.99 -3.91 1.56
N GLY A 68 -11.68 -5.01 1.87
CA GLY A 68 -11.91 -6.09 0.92
C GLY A 68 -12.98 -7.06 1.36
N LEU A 69 -13.22 -8.07 0.55
CA LEU A 69 -13.98 -9.23 0.97
C LEU A 69 -13.16 -10.04 1.98
N ASP A 70 -13.84 -10.58 2.99
CA ASP A 70 -13.37 -11.67 3.82
C ASP A 70 -13.90 -13.00 3.24
N ASP A 71 -13.76 -14.11 3.96
CA ASP A 71 -14.23 -15.42 3.53
C ASP A 71 -15.74 -15.43 3.23
N ASN A 72 -16.09 -15.66 1.96
CA ASN A 72 -17.46 -15.78 1.46
C ASN A 72 -17.64 -17.10 0.70
N PRO A 73 -17.68 -18.26 1.38
CA PRO A 73 -17.72 -19.57 0.72
C PRO A 73 -19.05 -19.90 0.02
N GLU A 74 -20.12 -19.22 0.40
CA GLU A 74 -21.46 -19.48 -0.12
C GLU A 74 -21.70 -18.76 -1.45
N TYR A 75 -22.24 -19.48 -2.45
CA TYR A 75 -22.49 -18.92 -3.78
C TYR A 75 -23.78 -18.09 -3.89
N ASP A 76 -24.83 -18.47 -3.16
CA ASP A 76 -26.14 -17.81 -3.15
C ASP A 76 -26.35 -17.05 -1.84
N VAL A 77 -25.97 -15.78 -1.82
CA VAL A 77 -25.95 -14.95 -0.60
C VAL A 77 -26.72 -13.65 -0.75
N ASP A 78 -27.22 -13.13 0.36
CA ASP A 78 -27.83 -11.80 0.51
C ASP A 78 -26.92 -10.84 1.32
N THR A 79 -25.82 -11.36 1.81
CA THR A 79 -24.89 -10.65 2.69
C THR A 79 -23.46 -11.01 2.29
N LEU A 80 -22.57 -10.03 2.27
CA LEU A 80 -21.15 -10.23 2.03
C LEU A 80 -20.37 -9.98 3.31
N ARG A 81 -19.50 -10.91 3.66
CA ARG A 81 -18.51 -10.70 4.71
C ARG A 81 -17.37 -9.88 4.20
N MET A 82 -17.00 -8.87 4.96
CA MET A 82 -15.98 -7.89 4.59
C MET A 82 -15.04 -7.63 5.75
N SER A 83 -13.81 -7.26 5.42
CA SER A 83 -12.83 -6.73 6.35
C SER A 83 -12.58 -5.24 6.05
N TYR A 84 -12.27 -4.50 7.09
CA TYR A 84 -11.89 -3.09 7.02
C TYR A 84 -10.93 -2.75 8.16
N GLU A 85 -9.90 -2.02 7.84
CA GLU A 85 -9.02 -1.40 8.82
C GLU A 85 -8.42 -0.10 8.29
N SER A 86 -7.86 0.69 9.19
CA SER A 86 -7.05 1.85 8.86
C SER A 86 -5.92 2.02 9.87
N MET A 87 -5.11 3.04 9.72
CA MET A 87 -4.06 3.34 10.71
C MET A 87 -4.63 3.69 12.11
N VAL A 88 -5.94 3.99 12.22
CA VAL A 88 -6.64 4.32 13.49
C VAL A 88 -7.88 3.46 13.76
N THR A 89 -8.30 2.65 12.82
CA THR A 89 -9.41 1.71 13.02
C THR A 89 -8.83 0.30 13.06
N PRO A 90 -8.93 -0.42 14.20
CA PRO A 90 -8.53 -1.82 14.29
C PRO A 90 -9.26 -2.67 13.28
N GLU A 91 -8.64 -3.76 12.85
CA GLU A 91 -9.25 -4.72 11.93
C GLU A 91 -10.66 -5.07 12.39
N THR A 92 -11.62 -4.85 11.50
CA THR A 92 -13.04 -4.98 11.75
C THR A 92 -13.66 -5.87 10.68
N VAL A 93 -14.23 -6.99 11.10
CA VAL A 93 -15.01 -7.88 10.23
C VAL A 93 -16.48 -7.54 10.39
N PHE A 94 -17.17 -7.36 9.28
CA PHE A 94 -18.60 -7.03 9.27
C PHE A 94 -19.34 -7.73 8.13
N ASP A 95 -20.62 -7.96 8.32
CA ASP A 95 -21.51 -8.42 7.27
C ASP A 95 -22.21 -7.21 6.61
N TYR A 96 -22.03 -7.10 5.28
CA TYR A 96 -22.67 -6.08 4.46
C TYR A 96 -23.92 -6.64 3.79
N ARG A 97 -25.09 -6.14 4.16
CA ARG A 97 -26.37 -6.55 3.59
C ARG A 97 -26.60 -5.90 2.23
N LEU A 98 -26.81 -6.70 1.19
CA LEU A 98 -26.95 -6.21 -0.20
C LEU A 98 -28.18 -5.35 -0.41
N ALA A 99 -29.30 -5.66 0.29
CA ALA A 99 -30.59 -5.00 0.09
C ALA A 99 -30.60 -3.51 0.49
N ASP A 100 -29.94 -3.16 1.58
CA ASP A 100 -30.00 -1.82 2.17
C ASP A 100 -28.62 -1.21 2.50
N GLY A 101 -27.55 -2.00 2.35
CA GLY A 101 -26.19 -1.56 2.66
C GLY A 101 -25.88 -1.49 4.16
N HIS A 102 -26.73 -2.10 5.00
CA HIS A 102 -26.48 -2.17 6.44
C HIS A 102 -25.19 -2.96 6.72
N ARG A 103 -24.38 -2.45 7.63
CA ARG A 103 -23.14 -3.09 8.08
C ARG A 103 -23.33 -3.58 9.50
N GLU A 104 -23.33 -4.88 9.70
CA GLU A 104 -23.38 -5.54 11.00
C GLU A 104 -21.98 -5.93 11.43
N ILE A 105 -21.44 -5.27 12.45
CA ILE A 105 -20.10 -5.58 12.97
C ILE A 105 -20.13 -6.92 13.69
N LEU A 106 -19.28 -7.84 13.26
CA LEU A 106 -19.15 -9.18 13.83
C LEU A 106 -17.97 -9.26 14.79
N LYS A 107 -16.85 -8.64 14.42
CA LYS A 107 -15.63 -8.68 15.22
C LYS A 107 -14.82 -7.41 15.02
N VAL A 108 -14.25 -6.91 16.08
CA VAL A 108 -13.22 -5.86 16.08
C VAL A 108 -12.00 -6.43 16.79
N GLN A 109 -10.83 -6.22 16.24
CA GLN A 109 -9.56 -6.60 16.87
C GLN A 109 -9.48 -5.96 18.26
N GLU A 110 -9.29 -6.78 19.29
CA GLU A 110 -9.11 -6.30 20.65
C GLU A 110 -7.70 -5.74 20.85
N ILE A 111 -7.63 -4.61 21.56
CA ILE A 111 -6.37 -3.97 21.95
C ILE A 111 -6.30 -4.02 23.49
N PRO A 112 -5.66 -5.04 24.09
CA PRO A 112 -5.69 -5.26 25.54
C PRO A 112 -5.12 -4.11 26.38
N SER A 113 -4.20 -3.32 25.81
CA SER A 113 -3.63 -2.13 26.46
C SER A 113 -4.58 -0.92 26.48
N GLY A 114 -5.74 -1.05 25.84
CA GLY A 114 -6.65 0.06 25.57
C GLY A 114 -6.22 0.87 24.35
N PHE A 115 -7.22 1.42 23.66
CA PHE A 115 -7.03 2.27 22.50
C PHE A 115 -8.22 3.22 22.37
N ASP A 116 -7.94 4.51 22.16
CA ASP A 116 -8.94 5.52 21.87
C ASP A 116 -8.62 6.18 20.53
N PRO A 117 -9.36 5.85 19.45
CA PRO A 117 -9.11 6.41 18.11
C PRO A 117 -9.30 7.93 18.06
N ALA A 118 -10.05 8.53 19.00
CA ALA A 118 -10.26 9.98 19.03
C ALA A 118 -8.97 10.77 19.32
N LEU A 119 -7.93 10.12 19.87
CA LEU A 119 -6.64 10.74 20.13
C LEU A 119 -5.76 10.92 18.91
N TYR A 120 -6.08 10.24 17.81
CA TYR A 120 -5.24 10.18 16.62
C TYR A 120 -5.92 10.80 15.41
N ALA A 121 -5.12 11.14 14.41
CA ALA A 121 -5.57 11.62 13.11
C ALA A 121 -4.78 10.94 12.01
N THR A 122 -5.48 10.58 10.92
CA THR A 122 -4.87 10.10 9.69
C THR A 122 -5.12 11.08 8.56
N GLN A 123 -4.18 11.15 7.64
CA GLN A 123 -4.33 11.94 6.42
C GLN A 123 -3.72 11.17 5.26
N ARG A 124 -4.20 11.45 4.06
CA ARG A 124 -3.56 11.06 2.82
C ARG A 124 -3.07 12.30 2.12
N LEU A 125 -1.78 12.37 1.92
CA LEU A 125 -1.09 13.48 1.27
C LEU A 125 -0.62 13.06 -0.12
N ILE A 126 -0.39 14.03 -0.99
CA ILE A 126 0.32 13.83 -2.26
C ILE A 126 1.56 14.71 -2.23
N ILE A 127 2.72 14.09 -2.34
CA ILE A 127 4.01 14.77 -2.43
C ILE A 127 4.50 14.68 -3.87
N THR A 128 4.86 15.80 -4.47
CA THR A 128 5.39 15.82 -5.83
C THR A 128 6.87 15.48 -5.79
N ALA A 129 7.26 14.39 -6.45
CA ALA A 129 8.64 14.02 -6.63
C ALA A 129 9.37 14.98 -7.60
N ARG A 130 10.71 14.95 -7.63
CA ARG A 130 11.58 15.82 -8.46
C ARG A 130 11.30 15.73 -9.95
N ASP A 131 10.76 14.61 -10.42
CA ASP A 131 10.37 14.38 -11.82
C ASP A 131 8.89 14.77 -12.11
N GLY A 132 8.20 15.33 -11.12
CA GLY A 132 6.80 15.73 -11.22
C GLY A 132 5.79 14.65 -10.87
N THR A 133 6.23 13.45 -10.54
CA THR A 133 5.34 12.32 -10.20
C THR A 133 4.66 12.56 -8.85
N PRO A 134 3.32 12.43 -8.74
CA PRO A 134 2.60 12.58 -7.49
C PRO A 134 2.69 11.30 -6.65
N ILE A 135 3.42 11.33 -5.54
CA ILE A 135 3.60 10.19 -4.65
C ILE A 135 2.57 10.26 -3.50
N PRO A 136 1.69 9.26 -3.36
CA PRO A 136 0.78 9.21 -2.23
C PRO A 136 1.53 8.88 -0.93
N VAL A 137 1.07 9.49 0.16
CA VAL A 137 1.62 9.27 1.51
C VAL A 137 0.47 9.13 2.49
N SER A 138 0.42 8.03 3.22
CA SER A 138 -0.49 7.84 4.34
C SER A 138 0.23 8.23 5.62
N ILE A 139 -0.35 9.11 6.43
CA ILE A 139 0.28 9.60 7.65
C ILE A 139 -0.65 9.50 8.85
N LEU A 140 -0.09 9.10 9.98
CA LEU A 140 -0.72 8.96 11.30
C LEU A 140 0.03 9.80 12.32
N HIS A 141 -0.69 10.56 13.12
CA HIS A 141 -0.14 11.31 14.24
C HIS A 141 -1.20 11.54 15.33
N ARG A 142 -0.79 12.01 16.49
CA ARG A 142 -1.72 12.47 17.50
C ARG A 142 -2.44 13.74 17.03
N ARG A 143 -3.69 13.96 17.44
CA ARG A 143 -4.44 15.18 17.06
C ARG A 143 -3.81 16.47 17.53
N ASP A 144 -3.06 16.42 18.63
CA ASP A 144 -2.31 17.55 19.20
C ASP A 144 -0.88 17.67 18.64
N PHE A 145 -0.56 16.93 17.57
CA PHE A 145 0.75 16.94 16.93
C PHE A 145 1.02 18.31 16.26
N PRO A 146 2.11 19.02 16.62
CA PRO A 146 2.44 20.32 16.03
C PRO A 146 3.07 20.18 14.64
N LEU A 147 2.63 20.99 13.70
CA LEU A 147 3.20 21.08 12.35
C LEU A 147 4.24 22.20 12.28
N ASP A 148 5.28 22.16 13.14
CA ASP A 148 6.32 23.18 13.26
C ASP A 148 7.75 22.65 13.05
N GLY A 149 7.86 21.39 12.60
CA GLY A 149 9.14 20.70 12.37
C GLY A 149 9.86 20.25 13.64
N SER A 150 9.27 20.46 14.83
CA SER A 150 9.92 20.15 16.10
C SER A 150 9.93 18.66 16.43
N ARG A 151 9.03 17.88 15.89
CA ARG A 151 8.80 16.48 16.25
C ARG A 151 9.52 15.49 15.34
N PRO A 152 9.86 14.29 15.85
CA PRO A 152 10.39 13.22 15.02
C PRO A 152 9.31 12.59 14.13
N LEU A 153 9.75 12.03 13.02
CA LEU A 153 8.92 11.28 12.08
C LEU A 153 9.52 9.89 11.86
N TYR A 154 8.68 8.88 11.78
CA TYR A 154 9.06 7.57 11.26
C TYR A 154 8.49 7.43 9.84
N LEU A 155 9.38 7.32 8.85
CA LEU A 155 9.00 7.14 7.45
C LEU A 155 9.25 5.69 7.03
N TYR A 156 8.26 5.04 6.44
CA TYR A 156 8.36 3.69 5.92
C TYR A 156 8.02 3.64 4.42
N GLY A 157 8.66 2.74 3.70
CA GLY A 157 8.38 2.40 2.31
C GLY A 157 9.14 1.14 1.93
N TYR A 158 8.75 0.49 0.85
CA TYR A 158 9.42 -0.73 0.37
C TYR A 158 9.89 -0.58 -1.08
N GLY A 159 8.96 -0.44 -2.02
CA GLY A 159 9.22 -0.07 -3.39
C GLY A 159 9.91 -1.14 -4.23
N ALA A 160 9.54 -2.41 -4.09
CA ALA A 160 10.06 -3.50 -4.90
C ALA A 160 9.00 -4.60 -5.10
N TYR A 161 9.19 -5.43 -6.12
CA TYR A 161 8.39 -6.63 -6.43
C TYR A 161 6.89 -6.38 -6.68
N GLY A 162 6.47 -5.15 -6.89
CA GLY A 162 5.06 -4.82 -6.97
C GLY A 162 4.31 -5.05 -5.67
N ILE A 163 4.98 -4.90 -4.52
CA ILE A 163 4.34 -5.04 -3.20
C ILE A 163 3.85 -3.68 -2.74
N ALA A 164 2.53 -3.48 -2.70
CA ALA A 164 1.90 -2.33 -2.07
C ALA A 164 2.07 -2.37 -0.54
N ILE A 165 2.26 -1.22 0.07
CA ILE A 165 2.32 -1.10 1.53
C ILE A 165 1.00 -0.55 2.05
N GLU A 166 0.22 -1.42 2.65
CA GLU A 166 -1.11 -1.13 3.16
C GLU A 166 -1.07 -0.23 4.40
N PRO A 167 -1.93 0.81 4.47
CA PRO A 167 -2.08 1.67 5.63
C PRO A 167 -3.01 1.06 6.70
N GLY A 168 -2.74 -0.20 7.07
CA GLY A 168 -3.51 -0.95 8.05
C GLY A 168 -3.22 -0.55 9.51
N PHE A 169 -3.94 -1.15 10.43
CA PHE A 169 -3.78 -0.93 11.87
C PHE A 169 -2.50 -1.58 12.41
N GLY A 170 -1.86 -0.94 13.38
CA GLY A 170 -0.66 -1.50 13.99
C GLY A 170 -0.32 -0.88 15.36
N THR A 171 -0.34 -1.70 16.42
CA THR A 171 -0.02 -1.27 17.79
C THR A 171 1.44 -0.80 17.94
N THR A 172 2.36 -1.35 17.14
CA THR A 172 3.75 -0.90 17.12
C THR A 172 3.89 0.52 16.58
N ARG A 173 3.10 0.90 15.57
CA ARG A 173 3.03 2.27 15.04
C ARG A 173 2.50 3.24 16.08
N LEU A 174 1.42 2.85 16.77
CA LEU A 174 0.82 3.63 17.87
C LEU A 174 1.82 3.87 18.99
N SER A 175 2.65 2.88 19.35
CA SER A 175 3.68 3.04 20.37
C SER A 175 4.70 4.15 20.05
N LEU A 176 5.03 4.35 18.77
CA LEU A 176 5.87 5.47 18.33
C LEU A 176 5.09 6.79 18.39
N VAL A 177 3.86 6.78 17.89
CA VAL A 177 2.99 7.98 17.85
C VAL A 177 2.70 8.51 19.26
N ASP A 178 2.49 7.63 20.23
CA ASP A 178 2.30 8.02 21.65
C ASP A 178 3.56 8.62 22.27
N ARG A 179 4.73 8.36 21.70
CA ARG A 179 6.01 8.99 22.09
C ARG A 179 6.25 10.29 21.36
N GLY A 180 5.28 10.78 20.59
CA GLY A 180 5.34 12.07 19.90
C GLY A 180 5.89 12.02 18.47
N PHE A 181 6.01 10.85 17.87
CA PHE A 181 6.31 10.71 16.44
C PHE A 181 5.07 10.97 15.57
N ALA A 182 5.27 11.45 14.34
CA ALA A 182 4.38 11.09 13.24
C ALA A 182 4.88 9.80 12.61
N PHE A 183 3.97 8.98 12.07
CA PHE A 183 4.28 7.76 11.32
C PHE A 183 3.74 7.91 9.90
N ALA A 184 4.58 7.77 8.90
CA ALA A 184 4.19 7.91 7.50
C ALA A 184 4.59 6.68 6.67
N ILE A 185 3.74 6.31 5.71
CA ILE A 185 4.01 5.34 4.66
C ILE A 185 4.10 6.11 3.34
N ALA A 186 5.26 6.02 2.69
CA ALA A 186 5.45 6.50 1.33
C ALA A 186 5.12 5.39 0.34
N HIS A 187 4.08 5.57 -0.47
CA HIS A 187 3.64 4.63 -1.50
C HIS A 187 4.45 4.84 -2.78
N ILE A 188 5.75 4.52 -2.71
CA ILE A 188 6.74 4.80 -3.73
C ILE A 188 6.69 3.85 -4.91
N ARG A 189 7.19 4.27 -6.07
CA ARG A 189 7.33 3.42 -7.25
C ARG A 189 8.17 2.17 -6.94
N GLY A 190 7.86 1.07 -7.65
CA GLY A 190 8.41 -0.26 -7.38
C GLY A 190 7.48 -1.14 -6.55
N GLY A 191 6.54 -0.55 -5.77
CA GLY A 191 5.31 -1.18 -5.34
C GLY A 191 4.26 -1.16 -6.47
N ASP A 192 3.10 -1.77 -6.26
CA ASP A 192 1.96 -1.70 -7.18
C ASP A 192 0.78 -0.89 -6.63
N ASP A 193 1.05 0.00 -5.67
CA ASP A 193 0.01 0.82 -5.02
C ASP A 193 -0.89 1.52 -6.06
N LEU A 194 -0.31 2.05 -7.14
CA LEU A 194 -1.04 2.65 -8.25
C LEU A 194 -1.07 1.76 -9.51
N GLY A 195 -0.91 0.46 -9.36
CA GLY A 195 -1.02 -0.53 -10.43
C GLY A 195 0.31 -0.91 -11.07
N GLN A 196 0.23 -1.71 -12.16
CA GLN A 196 1.39 -2.33 -12.80
C GLN A 196 2.41 -1.34 -13.36
N GLN A 197 1.96 -0.17 -13.84
CA GLN A 197 2.89 0.83 -14.36
C GLN A 197 3.73 1.43 -13.22
N TRP A 198 3.14 1.63 -12.05
CA TRP A 198 3.82 2.09 -10.84
C TRP A 198 4.97 1.16 -10.43
N TYR A 199 4.72 -0.15 -10.49
CA TYR A 199 5.74 -1.16 -10.29
C TYR A 199 6.85 -1.07 -11.34
N LYS A 200 6.49 -1.06 -12.62
CA LYS A 200 7.46 -1.01 -13.73
C LYS A 200 8.32 0.25 -13.73
N ASP A 201 7.80 1.34 -13.18
CA ASP A 201 8.53 2.61 -13.10
C ASP A 201 9.48 2.70 -11.88
N GLY A 202 9.59 1.63 -11.08
CA GLY A 202 10.49 1.54 -9.94
C GLY A 202 11.43 0.33 -9.96
N LYS A 203 11.62 -0.36 -11.11
CA LYS A 203 12.53 -1.52 -11.22
C LYS A 203 13.48 -1.43 -12.40
N LEU A 204 14.47 -2.30 -12.46
CA LEU A 204 15.48 -2.37 -13.50
C LEU A 204 16.13 -0.99 -13.70
N GLU A 205 16.23 -0.51 -14.94
CA GLU A 205 16.81 0.80 -15.29
C GLU A 205 16.12 1.99 -14.59
N LYS A 206 14.88 1.81 -14.11
CA LYS A 206 14.10 2.82 -13.39
C LYS A 206 14.19 2.71 -11.87
N ARG A 207 15.01 1.81 -11.34
CA ARG A 207 15.14 1.55 -9.91
C ARG A 207 15.43 2.79 -9.08
N THR A 208 16.19 3.74 -9.63
CA THR A 208 16.50 5.01 -8.96
C THR A 208 15.29 5.88 -8.67
N ASN A 209 14.16 5.68 -9.37
CA ASN A 209 12.91 6.38 -9.07
C ASN A 209 12.39 6.05 -7.67
N THR A 210 12.50 4.78 -7.25
CA THR A 210 12.11 4.34 -5.90
C THR A 210 12.86 5.12 -4.82
N PHE A 211 14.17 5.26 -4.97
CA PHE A 211 15.02 5.97 -4.00
C PHE A 211 14.71 7.46 -3.99
N ASN A 212 14.56 8.05 -5.18
CA ASN A 212 14.23 9.46 -5.34
C ASN A 212 12.87 9.79 -4.73
N ASP A 213 11.85 8.95 -4.98
CA ASP A 213 10.51 9.11 -4.41
C ASP A 213 10.55 9.16 -2.88
N PHE A 214 11.28 8.23 -2.26
CA PHE A 214 11.40 8.16 -0.81
C PHE A 214 12.07 9.40 -0.20
N VAL A 215 13.18 9.86 -0.82
CA VAL A 215 13.87 11.09 -0.44
C VAL A 215 12.98 12.32 -0.64
N ASP A 216 12.27 12.40 -1.75
CA ASP A 216 11.40 13.54 -2.06
C ASP A 216 10.19 13.59 -1.14
N VAL A 217 9.63 12.42 -0.75
CA VAL A 217 8.60 12.34 0.29
C VAL A 217 9.14 12.87 1.63
N ALA A 218 10.34 12.46 2.04
CA ALA A 218 10.96 12.96 3.26
C ALA A 218 11.09 14.49 3.23
N LYS A 219 11.61 15.06 2.14
CA LYS A 219 11.72 16.53 1.93
C LYS A 219 10.37 17.23 1.93
N GLY A 220 9.36 16.63 1.30
CA GLY A 220 7.99 17.14 1.27
C GLY A 220 7.36 17.19 2.66
N LEU A 221 7.55 16.15 3.48
CA LEU A 221 7.05 16.11 4.85
C LEU A 221 7.76 17.13 5.77
N ILE A 222 9.05 17.41 5.53
CA ILE A 222 9.78 18.52 6.18
C ILE A 222 9.15 19.86 5.79
N ALA A 223 8.92 20.09 4.49
CA ALA A 223 8.34 21.34 3.98
C ALA A 223 6.93 21.59 4.53
N LEU A 224 6.15 20.52 4.80
CA LEU A 224 4.83 20.58 5.43
C LEU A 224 4.87 20.74 6.96
N GLY A 225 6.06 20.75 7.58
CA GLY A 225 6.23 20.95 9.01
C GLY A 225 6.02 19.71 9.88
N TYR A 226 5.91 18.51 9.30
CA TYR A 226 5.76 17.27 10.10
C TYR A 226 7.05 16.91 10.87
N THR A 227 8.21 17.34 10.36
CA THR A 227 9.51 17.05 10.96
C THR A 227 10.57 18.01 10.43
N SER A 228 11.83 17.80 10.77
CA SER A 228 13.00 18.48 10.20
C SER A 228 14.10 17.48 9.86
N ALA A 229 15.08 17.91 9.04
CA ALA A 229 16.25 17.12 8.73
C ALA A 229 16.97 16.66 10.02
N GLY A 230 17.49 15.43 10.01
CA GLY A 230 18.08 14.78 11.17
C GLY A 230 17.09 14.24 12.21
N LYS A 231 15.78 14.36 11.99
CA LYS A 231 14.75 13.82 12.90
C LYS A 231 13.86 12.75 12.25
N ILE A 232 14.22 12.27 11.07
CA ILE A 232 13.49 11.19 10.40
C ILE A 232 14.17 9.86 10.75
N ALA A 233 13.41 8.96 11.36
CA ALA A 233 13.79 7.57 11.54
C ALA A 233 13.15 6.72 10.44
N THR A 234 13.85 5.71 9.96
CA THR A 234 13.36 4.78 8.94
C THR A 234 13.96 3.39 9.11
N SER A 235 13.30 2.38 8.58
CA SER A 235 13.86 1.04 8.47
C SER A 235 13.44 0.35 7.19
N GLY A 236 14.23 -0.60 6.74
CA GLY A 236 13.89 -1.46 5.61
C GLY A 236 14.61 -2.80 5.69
N GLY A 237 13.94 -3.85 5.22
CA GLY A 237 14.46 -5.20 5.15
C GLY A 237 14.58 -5.71 3.73
N SER A 238 15.54 -6.61 3.44
CA SER A 238 15.71 -7.22 2.11
C SER A 238 15.90 -6.12 1.02
N ALA A 239 15.01 -6.06 0.03
CA ALA A 239 14.97 -4.97 -0.97
C ALA A 239 14.70 -3.59 -0.33
N GLY A 240 13.90 -3.53 0.75
CA GLY A 240 13.79 -2.30 1.55
C GLY A 240 15.09 -1.92 2.26
N GLY A 241 15.98 -2.90 2.51
CA GLY A 241 17.33 -2.66 3.00
C GLY A 241 18.25 -2.06 1.94
N GLU A 242 18.10 -2.41 0.66
CA GLU A 242 18.73 -1.73 -0.47
C GLU A 242 18.30 -0.26 -0.53
N LEU A 243 16.98 0.02 -0.42
CA LEU A 243 16.45 1.38 -0.29
C LEU A 243 17.16 2.14 0.83
N MET A 244 17.30 1.53 2.01
CA MET A 244 18.03 2.17 3.14
C MET A 244 19.49 2.48 2.78
N GLY A 245 20.18 1.57 2.13
CA GLY A 245 21.55 1.78 1.65
C GLY A 245 21.65 2.92 0.65
N ALA A 246 20.72 3.00 -0.30
CA ALA A 246 20.71 4.05 -1.31
C ALA A 246 20.48 5.44 -0.70
N ILE A 247 19.49 5.61 0.17
CA ILE A 247 19.11 6.92 0.73
C ILE A 247 20.14 7.49 1.72
N VAL A 248 20.85 6.65 2.48
CA VAL A 248 21.89 7.14 3.39
C VAL A 248 23.12 7.63 2.64
N ASN A 249 23.36 7.11 1.44
CA ASN A 249 24.46 7.56 0.59
C ASN A 249 24.10 8.82 -0.21
N SER A 250 22.86 8.94 -0.66
CA SER A 250 22.44 10.09 -1.49
C SER A 250 22.15 11.35 -0.67
N ASP A 251 21.49 11.21 0.46
CA ASP A 251 21.00 12.33 1.28
C ASP A 251 21.21 12.07 2.80
N PRO A 252 22.47 11.91 3.27
CA PRO A 252 22.78 11.49 4.64
C PRO A 252 22.23 12.43 5.72
N ASP A 253 22.15 13.72 5.45
CA ASP A 253 21.74 14.73 6.43
C ASP A 253 20.24 14.72 6.75
N LEU A 254 19.43 14.00 5.97
CA LEU A 254 17.99 13.90 6.22
C LEU A 254 17.66 13.01 7.42
N TRP A 255 18.47 11.98 7.66
CA TRP A 255 18.13 10.87 8.53
C TRP A 255 18.70 11.02 9.92
N GLY A 256 17.87 10.89 10.95
CA GLY A 256 18.28 10.81 12.35
C GLY A 256 18.64 9.39 12.77
N ALA A 257 17.97 8.38 12.18
CA ALA A 257 18.24 6.97 12.41
C ALA A 257 17.79 6.12 11.21
N VAL A 258 18.62 5.16 10.81
CA VAL A 258 18.30 4.21 9.75
C VAL A 258 18.64 2.80 10.21
N ALA A 259 17.67 1.88 10.14
CA ALA A 259 17.87 0.47 10.42
C ALA A 259 17.74 -0.35 9.14
N ALA A 260 18.79 -1.04 8.75
CA ALA A 260 18.79 -1.95 7.60
C ALA A 260 18.81 -3.41 8.10
N HIS A 261 17.75 -4.13 7.84
CA HIS A 261 17.59 -5.52 8.24
C HIS A 261 17.86 -6.44 7.05
N VAL A 262 18.80 -7.38 7.21
CA VAL A 262 19.19 -8.31 6.12
C VAL A 262 19.25 -7.61 4.76
N PRO A 263 19.98 -6.49 4.63
CA PRO A 263 19.86 -5.57 3.50
C PRO A 263 20.44 -6.19 2.22
N PHE A 264 19.71 -6.06 1.12
CA PHE A 264 20.19 -6.47 -0.21
C PHE A 264 21.02 -5.34 -0.83
N VAL A 265 22.27 -5.18 -0.35
CA VAL A 265 23.16 -4.05 -0.74
C VAL A 265 24.30 -4.46 -1.67
N ASP A 266 24.62 -5.76 -1.78
CA ASP A 266 25.60 -6.28 -2.72
C ASP A 266 24.90 -6.87 -3.94
N VAL A 267 24.10 -6.05 -4.63
CA VAL A 267 23.21 -6.45 -5.71
C VAL A 267 23.99 -7.03 -6.88
N LEU A 268 25.05 -6.34 -7.33
CA LEU A 268 25.82 -6.73 -8.53
C LEU A 268 26.48 -8.10 -8.36
N ASN A 269 27.23 -8.31 -7.27
CA ASN A 269 27.90 -9.59 -7.06
C ASN A 269 26.90 -10.73 -6.89
N THR A 270 25.78 -10.48 -6.21
CA THR A 270 24.72 -11.49 -6.06
C THR A 270 24.09 -11.84 -7.41
N MET A 271 23.80 -10.87 -8.25
CA MET A 271 23.17 -11.11 -9.56
C MET A 271 24.13 -11.72 -10.58
N LEU A 272 25.45 -11.62 -10.39
CA LEU A 272 26.48 -12.29 -11.20
C LEU A 272 26.65 -13.79 -10.87
N ASP A 273 26.15 -14.26 -9.72
CA ASP A 273 26.30 -15.66 -9.29
C ASP A 273 25.00 -16.44 -9.51
N GLU A 274 24.85 -17.02 -10.69
CA GLU A 274 23.70 -17.86 -11.07
C GLU A 274 23.57 -19.15 -10.26
N THR A 275 24.60 -19.52 -9.48
CA THR A 275 24.56 -20.71 -8.63
C THR A 275 23.80 -20.49 -7.34
N LEU A 276 23.53 -19.24 -6.96
CA LEU A 276 22.71 -18.91 -5.81
C LEU A 276 21.23 -19.22 -6.11
N PRO A 277 20.51 -19.87 -5.18
CA PRO A 277 19.17 -20.40 -5.46
C PRO A 277 18.14 -19.37 -5.94
N LEU A 278 18.24 -18.12 -5.52
CA LEU A 278 17.27 -17.08 -5.87
C LEU A 278 17.69 -16.25 -7.08
N THR A 279 18.98 -16.14 -7.39
CA THR A 279 19.51 -15.19 -8.39
C THR A 279 18.80 -15.26 -9.76
N PRO A 280 18.62 -16.44 -10.41
CA PRO A 280 17.96 -16.47 -11.71
C PRO A 280 16.49 -16.01 -11.65
N GLY A 281 15.80 -16.21 -10.54
CA GLY A 281 14.43 -15.76 -10.31
C GLY A 281 14.32 -14.25 -10.05
N GLU A 282 15.40 -13.62 -9.64
CA GLU A 282 15.48 -12.21 -9.27
C GLU A 282 15.88 -11.27 -10.43
N TRP A 283 16.46 -11.81 -11.52
CA TRP A 283 16.84 -11.01 -12.68
C TRP A 283 15.70 -10.16 -13.27
N PRO A 284 14.43 -10.61 -13.29
CA PRO A 284 13.34 -9.74 -13.75
C PRO A 284 13.11 -8.47 -12.92
N GLU A 285 13.62 -8.45 -11.67
CA GLU A 285 13.54 -7.30 -10.78
C GLU A 285 14.80 -6.42 -10.86
N TRP A 286 15.98 -7.05 -10.84
CA TRP A 286 17.26 -6.37 -10.64
C TRP A 286 18.12 -6.22 -11.90
N GLY A 287 17.81 -6.95 -12.97
CA GLY A 287 18.64 -7.07 -14.17
C GLY A 287 19.55 -8.30 -14.14
N ASN A 288 19.97 -8.72 -15.33
CA ASN A 288 20.90 -9.82 -15.52
C ASN A 288 22.27 -9.30 -15.98
N PRO A 289 23.21 -9.00 -15.06
CA PRO A 289 24.50 -8.41 -15.43
C PRO A 289 25.44 -9.36 -16.19
N ILE A 290 25.00 -10.61 -16.43
CA ILE A 290 25.74 -11.56 -17.28
C ILE A 290 25.43 -11.31 -18.76
N GLU A 291 24.22 -10.83 -19.07
CA GLU A 291 23.74 -10.63 -20.44
C GLU A 291 23.68 -9.13 -20.83
N ASP A 292 23.51 -8.23 -19.85
CA ASP A 292 23.48 -6.78 -19.99
C ASP A 292 24.89 -6.18 -19.77
#